data_5d8d8522d0c7ca501d60f092e49085d6
#
_entry.id   5d8d8522d0c7ca501d60f092e49085d6
#
_cell.length_a   1.000
_cell.length_b   1.000
_cell.length_c   1.000
_cell.angle_alpha   90.00
_cell.angle_beta   90.00
_cell.angle_gamma   90.00
#
_symmetry.space_group_name_H-M   'P 1'
#
loop_
_entity.id
_entity.type
_entity.pdbx_description
1 polymer ?
#
loop_
_entity_poly.entity_id
_entity_poly.type
_entity_poly.pdbx_seq_one_letter_code
_entity_poly.pdbx_strand_id
1 'polypeptide(L)'
;DDLWSRIRNGFGMPDIDSPLVQQQQAWYLARPDYLRRVVERSRRYMHHIIEELEKRGMPTELALLPIVESAYNPMAYSRAHASGMWQFIPSTGKTYQLDQNWWMDQRRDIIASTSAALDYLQSTYEMHGDWHLALASYNWGENAVARAINKNRAKGLPTDYLSLSMPNETRWYVPKLQALKNIIARPQLFNVSLDPIPNKPYFQSIEVATHIDVAIAARLAEMTVEEFLALNPAYNRPVILDKGGTSIVLPAEKVDVFLSNLETHDKPLTSWQAYTIKKGESLDSVAKKHGLTTARLRQVNGISAKMRIVPGHTLLVPAKGGAAADNLLSVNLPVATPTTRKAPGKSGKKAAGKGAKKLATKKHAPAKTVTKQ
;
A
#
# COMPACT_ATOMS: atom_id res chain seq x y z
N ASP A 1 -10.25 18.71 -18.35
CA ASP A 1 -10.85 18.01 -17.23
C ASP A 1 -9.80 17.59 -16.22
N ASP A 2 -9.89 18.18 -15.04
CA ASP A 2 -8.99 17.97 -13.93
C ASP A 2 -9.56 16.91 -12.98
N LEU A 3 -8.68 16.03 -12.48
CA LEU A 3 -9.06 14.97 -11.54
C LEU A 3 -9.60 15.53 -10.22
N TRP A 4 -9.15 16.70 -9.79
CA TRP A 4 -9.68 17.38 -8.59
C TRP A 4 -11.17 17.70 -8.71
N SER A 5 -11.62 18.13 -9.89
CA SER A 5 -13.04 18.35 -10.15
C SER A 5 -13.85 17.06 -10.04
N ARG A 6 -13.30 15.95 -10.53
CA ARG A 6 -13.92 14.62 -10.42
C ARG A 6 -14.06 14.17 -8.96
N ILE A 7 -13.01 14.34 -8.15
CA ILE A 7 -13.09 13.98 -6.74
C ILE A 7 -14.10 14.81 -5.98
N ARG A 8 -14.15 16.14 -6.23
CA ARG A 8 -15.13 17.04 -5.60
C ARG A 8 -16.57 16.65 -5.95
N ASN A 9 -16.82 16.31 -7.19
CA ASN A 9 -18.15 15.89 -7.66
C ASN A 9 -18.63 14.57 -7.05
N GLY A 10 -17.71 13.75 -6.57
CA GLY A 10 -18.01 12.48 -5.95
C GLY A 10 -18.03 12.50 -4.42
N PHE A 11 -17.84 13.66 -3.79
CA PHE A 11 -17.97 13.78 -2.34
C PHE A 11 -19.37 13.39 -1.90
N GLY A 12 -19.48 12.48 -0.95
CA GLY A 12 -20.76 11.92 -0.51
C GLY A 12 -20.83 11.61 0.98
N MET A 13 -19.78 11.90 1.73
CA MET A 13 -19.80 11.73 3.18
C MET A 13 -20.38 12.96 3.85
N PRO A 14 -21.17 12.80 4.95
CA PRO A 14 -21.52 13.93 5.79
C PRO A 14 -20.27 14.64 6.32
N ASP A 15 -20.34 15.97 6.39
CA ASP A 15 -19.30 16.76 7.02
C ASP A 15 -19.35 16.59 8.55
N ILE A 16 -18.20 16.64 9.18
CA ILE A 16 -18.08 16.65 10.64
C ILE A 16 -17.68 18.05 11.10
N ASP A 17 -18.39 18.58 12.08
CA ASP A 17 -18.09 19.87 12.71
C ASP A 17 -17.46 19.64 14.08
N SER A 18 -16.20 20.01 14.20
CA SER A 18 -15.41 19.87 15.43
C SER A 18 -14.25 20.85 15.41
N PRO A 19 -13.88 21.43 16.56
CA PRO A 19 -12.66 22.25 16.67
C PRO A 19 -11.39 21.50 16.23
N LEU A 20 -11.40 20.18 16.28
CA LEU A 20 -10.30 19.34 15.82
C LEU A 20 -10.07 19.46 14.31
N VAL A 21 -11.14 19.72 13.54
CA VAL A 21 -11.03 19.96 12.10
C VAL A 21 -10.21 21.21 11.81
N GLN A 22 -10.53 22.33 12.47
CA GLN A 22 -9.80 23.58 12.28
C GLN A 22 -8.34 23.45 12.71
N GLN A 23 -8.05 22.70 13.79
CA GLN A 23 -6.69 22.44 14.22
C GLN A 23 -5.92 21.63 13.16
N GLN A 24 -6.52 20.64 12.55
CA GLN A 24 -5.90 19.86 11.47
C GLN A 24 -5.72 20.67 10.20
N GLN A 25 -6.68 21.52 9.84
CA GLN A 25 -6.52 22.47 8.74
C GLN A 25 -5.30 23.35 8.95
N ALA A 26 -5.17 23.94 10.13
CA ALA A 26 -4.04 24.79 10.48
C ALA A 26 -2.70 24.02 10.39
N TRP A 27 -2.70 22.76 10.80
CA TRP A 27 -1.51 21.91 10.71
C TRP A 27 -1.05 21.72 9.25
N TYR A 28 -1.95 21.37 8.34
CA TYR A 28 -1.63 21.21 6.93
C TYR A 28 -1.22 22.53 6.28
N LEU A 29 -1.93 23.62 6.58
CA LEU A 29 -1.68 24.93 6.00
C LEU A 29 -0.35 25.53 6.47
N ALA A 30 0.12 25.19 7.67
CA ALA A 30 1.43 25.56 8.15
C ALA A 30 2.58 24.80 7.48
N ARG A 31 2.27 23.79 6.66
CA ARG A 31 3.24 22.91 6.00
C ARG A 31 2.97 22.82 4.48
N PRO A 32 3.05 23.93 3.75
CA PRO A 32 2.69 23.95 2.33
C PRO A 32 3.58 23.05 1.47
N ASP A 33 4.85 22.92 1.81
CA ASP A 33 5.78 22.03 1.10
C ASP A 33 5.44 20.54 1.32
N TYR A 34 5.02 20.20 2.53
CA TYR A 34 4.54 18.85 2.84
C TYR A 34 3.29 18.52 2.03
N LEU A 35 2.31 19.40 2.02
CA LEU A 35 1.06 19.22 1.26
C LEU A 35 1.36 19.08 -0.24
N ARG A 36 2.27 19.89 -0.77
CA ARG A 36 2.68 19.81 -2.19
C ARG A 36 3.31 18.45 -2.52
N ARG A 37 4.19 17.94 -1.66
CA ARG A 37 4.79 16.61 -1.85
C ARG A 37 3.75 15.49 -1.82
N VAL A 38 2.78 15.56 -0.92
CA VAL A 38 1.69 14.58 -0.84
C VAL A 38 0.85 14.58 -2.11
N VAL A 39 0.49 15.77 -2.59
CA VAL A 39 -0.25 15.93 -3.86
C VAL A 39 0.56 15.36 -5.03
N GLU A 40 1.85 15.64 -5.10
CA GLU A 40 2.72 15.10 -6.17
C GLU A 40 2.79 13.57 -6.14
N ARG A 41 2.90 12.95 -4.97
CA ARG A 41 2.86 11.49 -4.83
C ARG A 41 1.52 10.91 -5.26
N SER A 42 0.43 11.58 -4.95
CA SER A 42 -0.93 11.11 -5.25
C SER A 42 -1.23 11.01 -6.75
N ARG A 43 -0.52 11.76 -7.58
CA ARG A 43 -0.72 11.79 -9.05
C ARG A 43 -0.68 10.40 -9.69
N ARG A 44 0.19 9.52 -9.18
CA ARG A 44 0.35 8.17 -9.73
C ARG A 44 -0.84 7.26 -9.46
N TYR A 45 -1.57 7.51 -8.37
CA TYR A 45 -2.51 6.53 -7.81
C TYR A 45 -3.96 7.01 -7.80
N MET A 46 -4.18 8.30 -7.76
CA MET A 46 -5.49 8.88 -7.44
C MET A 46 -6.55 8.53 -8.48
N HIS A 47 -6.23 8.56 -9.76
CA HIS A 47 -7.20 8.20 -10.81
C HIS A 47 -7.75 6.78 -10.62
N HIS A 48 -6.85 5.82 -10.37
CA HIS A 48 -7.24 4.42 -10.12
C HIS A 48 -8.15 4.30 -8.90
N ILE A 49 -7.79 4.97 -7.80
CA ILE A 49 -8.57 4.91 -6.56
C ILE A 49 -9.96 5.53 -6.75
N ILE A 50 -10.04 6.66 -7.43
CA ILE A 50 -11.33 7.31 -7.71
C ILE A 50 -12.22 6.42 -8.59
N GLU A 51 -11.66 5.79 -9.63
CA GLU A 51 -12.42 4.84 -10.46
C GLU A 51 -12.96 3.67 -9.64
N GLU A 52 -12.14 3.09 -8.78
CA GLU A 52 -12.56 1.98 -7.93
C GLU A 52 -13.64 2.39 -6.92
N LEU A 53 -13.56 3.60 -6.39
CA LEU A 53 -14.62 4.17 -5.52
C LEU A 53 -15.92 4.36 -6.28
N GLU A 54 -15.86 4.94 -7.47
CA GLU A 54 -17.05 5.16 -8.30
C GLU A 54 -17.71 3.85 -8.73
N LYS A 55 -16.94 2.84 -9.13
CA LYS A 55 -17.46 1.50 -9.48
C LYS A 55 -18.22 0.85 -8.33
N ARG A 56 -17.85 1.15 -7.10
CA ARG A 56 -18.46 0.60 -5.87
C ARG A 56 -19.54 1.50 -5.30
N GLY A 57 -19.79 2.67 -5.89
CA GLY A 57 -20.72 3.64 -5.35
C GLY A 57 -20.31 4.23 -4.00
N MET A 58 -19.00 4.30 -3.75
CA MET A 58 -18.42 4.81 -2.51
C MET A 58 -18.04 6.28 -2.63
N PRO A 59 -18.08 7.06 -1.52
CA PRO A 59 -17.70 8.46 -1.54
C PRO A 59 -16.23 8.68 -1.92
N THR A 60 -15.97 9.65 -2.79
CA THR A 60 -14.61 9.92 -3.26
C THR A 60 -13.70 10.57 -2.24
N GLU A 61 -14.23 11.08 -1.11
CA GLU A 61 -13.39 11.52 0.01
C GLU A 61 -12.44 10.43 0.49
N LEU A 62 -12.81 9.17 0.31
CA LEU A 62 -11.98 8.03 0.70
C LEU A 62 -10.67 7.93 -0.10
N ALA A 63 -10.56 8.60 -1.24
CA ALA A 63 -9.30 8.77 -1.96
C ALA A 63 -8.29 9.65 -1.20
N LEU A 64 -8.73 10.38 -0.19
CA LEU A 64 -7.88 11.19 0.68
C LEU A 64 -7.34 10.39 1.89
N LEU A 65 -7.85 9.19 2.12
CA LEU A 65 -7.45 8.37 3.25
C LEU A 65 -5.96 7.97 3.20
N PRO A 66 -5.36 7.65 2.05
CA PRO A 66 -3.93 7.41 1.97
C PRO A 66 -3.06 8.62 2.38
N ILE A 67 -3.58 9.84 2.33
CA ILE A 67 -2.89 11.02 2.87
C ILE A 67 -2.78 10.91 4.39
N VAL A 68 -3.89 10.59 5.05
CA VAL A 68 -3.95 10.42 6.51
C VAL A 68 -3.07 9.24 6.96
N GLU A 69 -3.11 8.14 6.23
CA GLU A 69 -2.43 6.90 6.59
C GLU A 69 -0.92 6.93 6.31
N SER A 70 -0.50 7.46 5.18
CA SER A 70 0.88 7.30 4.69
C SER A 70 1.45 8.49 3.93
N ALA A 71 0.74 9.61 3.86
CA ALA A 71 1.09 10.70 2.95
C ALA A 71 1.28 10.23 1.49
N TYR A 72 0.46 9.28 1.05
CA TYR A 72 0.55 8.61 -0.24
C TYR A 72 1.89 7.93 -0.53
N ASN A 73 2.59 7.51 0.52
CA ASN A 73 3.84 6.77 0.35
C ASN A 73 3.56 5.26 0.30
N PRO A 74 3.73 4.60 -0.85
CA PRO A 74 3.46 3.17 -0.99
C PRO A 74 4.45 2.30 -0.22
N MET A 75 5.59 2.86 0.18
CA MET A 75 6.64 2.17 0.95
C MET A 75 6.54 2.45 2.46
N ALA A 76 5.51 3.15 2.92
CA ALA A 76 5.35 3.47 4.33
C ALA A 76 5.25 2.21 5.20
N TYR A 77 5.95 2.23 6.31
CA TYR A 77 5.97 1.14 7.28
C TYR A 77 5.91 1.70 8.70
N SER A 78 4.94 1.28 9.48
CA SER A 78 4.72 1.80 10.84
C SER A 78 5.36 0.92 11.91
N ARG A 79 5.49 1.46 13.14
CA ARG A 79 5.93 0.70 14.31
C ARG A 79 5.01 -0.48 14.66
N ALA A 80 3.75 -0.43 14.26
CA ALA A 80 2.78 -1.51 14.41
C ALA A 80 2.83 -2.52 13.24
N HIS A 81 3.85 -2.43 12.37
CA HIS A 81 4.05 -3.26 11.19
C HIS A 81 2.97 -3.08 10.11
N ALA A 82 2.25 -1.96 10.13
CA ALA A 82 1.39 -1.59 9.03
C ALA A 82 2.22 -1.18 7.82
N SER A 83 1.82 -1.60 6.63
CA SER A 83 2.60 -1.41 5.40
C SER A 83 1.74 -0.92 4.24
N GLY A 84 2.37 -0.13 3.37
CA GLY A 84 1.76 0.38 2.15
C GLY A 84 1.00 1.68 2.35
N MET A 85 0.46 2.23 1.27
CA MET A 85 -0.24 3.51 1.36
C MET A 85 -1.56 3.43 2.13
N TRP A 86 -2.17 2.25 2.22
CA TRP A 86 -3.38 1.99 3.01
C TRP A 86 -3.11 1.52 4.43
N GLN A 87 -1.84 1.28 4.78
CA GLN A 87 -1.38 0.90 6.12
C GLN A 87 -2.08 -0.33 6.71
N PHE A 88 -2.13 -1.41 5.94
CA PHE A 88 -2.59 -2.70 6.45
C PHE A 88 -1.64 -3.26 7.50
N ILE A 89 -2.18 -3.67 8.65
CA ILE A 89 -1.45 -4.52 9.59
C ILE A 89 -1.39 -5.96 9.05
N PRO A 90 -0.40 -6.78 9.45
CA PRO A 90 -0.21 -8.12 8.87
C PRO A 90 -1.46 -9.00 8.94
N SER A 91 -2.15 -9.03 10.07
CA SER A 91 -3.33 -9.88 10.26
C SER A 91 -4.51 -9.48 9.38
N THR A 92 -4.78 -8.19 9.24
CA THR A 92 -5.84 -7.68 8.36
C THR A 92 -5.47 -7.91 6.89
N GLY A 93 -4.20 -7.73 6.53
CA GLY A 93 -3.72 -8.07 5.20
C GLY A 93 -3.98 -9.53 4.83
N LYS A 94 -3.72 -10.46 5.74
CA LYS A 94 -4.03 -11.88 5.54
C LYS A 94 -5.53 -12.15 5.38
N THR A 95 -6.36 -11.48 6.16
CA THR A 95 -7.81 -11.59 6.07
C THR A 95 -8.32 -11.22 4.68
N TYR A 96 -7.73 -10.21 4.06
CA TYR A 96 -8.08 -9.75 2.72
C TYR A 96 -7.21 -10.38 1.62
N GLN A 97 -6.52 -11.49 1.92
CA GLN A 97 -5.74 -12.28 0.97
C GLN A 97 -4.61 -11.50 0.29
N LEU A 98 -4.02 -10.58 1.03
CA LEU A 98 -2.80 -9.89 0.62
C LEU A 98 -1.59 -10.72 1.01
N ASP A 99 -0.91 -11.32 0.03
CA ASP A 99 0.24 -12.19 0.25
C ASP A 99 1.39 -11.42 0.89
N GLN A 100 1.96 -12.01 1.93
CA GLN A 100 3.11 -11.49 2.65
C GLN A 100 4.14 -12.61 2.78
N ASN A 101 5.13 -12.61 1.93
CA ASN A 101 6.16 -13.64 1.90
C ASN A 101 7.53 -13.04 1.61
N TRP A 102 8.53 -13.88 1.45
CA TRP A 102 9.90 -13.46 1.19
C TRP A 102 10.06 -12.68 -0.12
N TRP A 103 9.25 -13.01 -1.13
CA TRP A 103 9.30 -12.40 -2.46
C TRP A 103 8.54 -11.09 -2.56
N MET A 104 7.40 -11.00 -1.88
CA MET A 104 6.49 -9.88 -2.03
C MET A 104 5.65 -9.62 -0.78
N ASP A 105 5.18 -8.39 -0.68
CA ASP A 105 4.18 -7.95 0.27
C ASP A 105 3.08 -7.18 -0.45
N GLN A 106 1.94 -7.83 -0.69
CA GLN A 106 0.83 -7.25 -1.42
C GLN A 106 0.09 -6.13 -0.66
N ARG A 107 0.40 -5.92 0.60
CA ARG A 107 -0.10 -4.73 1.32
C ARG A 107 0.43 -3.44 0.70
N ARG A 108 1.53 -3.49 -0.04
CA ARG A 108 2.09 -2.40 -0.82
C ARG A 108 1.64 -2.40 -2.28
N ASP A 109 1.09 -3.51 -2.78
CA ASP A 109 0.56 -3.59 -4.15
C ASP A 109 -0.57 -2.58 -4.33
N ILE A 110 -0.46 -1.69 -5.32
CA ILE A 110 -1.40 -0.58 -5.50
C ILE A 110 -2.82 -1.09 -5.78
N ILE A 111 -2.96 -2.04 -6.69
CA ILE A 111 -4.25 -2.56 -7.12
C ILE A 111 -4.86 -3.47 -6.05
N ALA A 112 -4.08 -4.43 -5.56
CA ALA A 112 -4.56 -5.39 -4.57
C ALA A 112 -4.92 -4.72 -3.23
N SER A 113 -4.06 -3.81 -2.74
CA SER A 113 -4.31 -3.12 -1.47
C SER A 113 -5.46 -2.13 -1.56
N THR A 114 -5.65 -1.46 -2.69
CA THR A 114 -6.80 -0.57 -2.90
C THR A 114 -8.10 -1.37 -2.88
N SER A 115 -8.18 -2.47 -3.61
CA SER A 115 -9.36 -3.35 -3.57
C SER A 115 -9.66 -3.84 -2.16
N ALA A 116 -8.66 -4.29 -1.43
CA ALA A 116 -8.80 -4.75 -0.05
C ALA A 116 -9.26 -3.64 0.90
N ALA A 117 -8.69 -2.44 0.79
CA ALA A 117 -9.06 -1.29 1.62
C ALA A 117 -10.52 -0.87 1.39
N LEU A 118 -10.97 -0.83 0.14
CA LEU A 118 -12.34 -0.47 -0.18
C LEU A 118 -13.33 -1.55 0.24
N ASP A 119 -12.98 -2.83 0.12
CA ASP A 119 -13.78 -3.94 0.65
C ASP A 119 -13.93 -3.84 2.17
N TYR A 120 -12.85 -3.52 2.87
CA TYR A 120 -12.89 -3.37 4.33
C TYR A 120 -13.74 -2.17 4.76
N LEU A 121 -13.58 -1.03 4.11
CA LEU A 121 -14.39 0.16 4.38
C LEU A 121 -15.87 -0.08 4.08
N GLN A 122 -16.19 -0.74 2.98
CA GLN A 122 -17.57 -1.10 2.64
C GLN A 122 -18.18 -2.03 3.67
N SER A 123 -17.44 -3.03 4.12
CA SER A 123 -17.88 -3.99 5.15
C SER A 123 -18.19 -3.28 6.48
N THR A 124 -17.35 -2.35 6.91
CA THR A 124 -17.57 -1.59 8.14
C THR A 124 -18.70 -0.56 8.00
N TYR A 125 -18.88 0.00 6.82
CA TYR A 125 -20.03 0.84 6.53
C TYR A 125 -21.34 0.05 6.60
N GLU A 126 -21.40 -1.15 6.05
CA GLU A 126 -22.58 -2.02 6.13
C GLU A 126 -22.88 -2.42 7.58
N MET A 127 -21.85 -2.59 8.39
CA MET A 127 -22.00 -2.94 9.80
C MET A 127 -22.61 -1.79 10.62
N HIS A 128 -22.20 -0.56 10.37
CA HIS A 128 -22.54 0.60 11.21
C HIS A 128 -23.51 1.59 10.56
N GLY A 129 -23.67 1.54 9.23
CA GLY A 129 -24.51 2.47 8.49
C GLY A 129 -24.03 3.93 8.46
N ASP A 130 -22.77 4.16 8.80
CA ASP A 130 -22.18 5.49 8.98
C ASP A 130 -20.72 5.50 8.54
N TRP A 131 -20.33 6.44 7.68
CA TRP A 131 -18.96 6.52 7.17
C TRP A 131 -17.96 6.97 8.22
N HIS A 132 -18.33 7.83 9.17
CA HIS A 132 -17.42 8.23 10.24
C HIS A 132 -17.10 7.05 11.15
N LEU A 133 -18.08 6.19 11.43
CA LEU A 133 -17.87 4.96 12.19
C LEU A 133 -17.09 3.90 11.39
N ALA A 134 -17.28 3.86 10.08
CA ALA A 134 -16.47 3.02 9.20
C ALA A 134 -15.00 3.43 9.23
N LEU A 135 -14.71 4.72 9.17
CA LEU A 135 -13.36 5.25 9.28
C LEU A 135 -12.75 5.02 10.66
N ALA A 136 -13.52 5.21 11.73
CA ALA A 136 -13.08 4.88 13.08
C ALA A 136 -12.73 3.38 13.20
N SER A 137 -13.52 2.51 12.56
CA SER A 137 -13.28 1.07 12.51
C SER A 137 -11.99 0.73 11.74
N TYR A 138 -11.72 1.44 10.66
CA TYR A 138 -10.50 1.24 9.89
C TYR A 138 -9.25 1.53 10.72
N ASN A 139 -9.30 2.57 11.56
CA ASN A 139 -8.19 2.96 12.44
C ASN A 139 -8.12 2.11 13.73
N TRP A 140 -9.25 1.88 14.37
CA TRP A 140 -9.33 1.28 15.71
C TRP A 140 -9.76 -0.20 15.73
N GLY A 141 -10.37 -0.66 14.67
CA GLY A 141 -10.97 -1.97 14.54
C GLY A 141 -12.49 -1.94 14.79
N GLU A 142 -13.22 -2.71 14.00
CA GLU A 142 -14.67 -2.76 14.01
C GLU A 142 -15.24 -3.26 15.36
N ASN A 143 -14.54 -4.18 16.02
CA ASN A 143 -14.98 -4.71 17.31
C ASN A 143 -14.85 -3.68 18.44
N ALA A 144 -13.79 -2.86 18.41
CA ALA A 144 -13.60 -1.79 19.38
C ALA A 144 -14.66 -0.70 19.22
N VAL A 145 -14.97 -0.34 17.99
CA VAL A 145 -16.04 0.62 17.69
C VAL A 145 -17.40 0.06 18.12
N ALA A 146 -17.69 -1.20 17.83
CA ALA A 146 -18.93 -1.85 18.25
C ALA A 146 -19.08 -1.87 19.78
N ARG A 147 -18.01 -2.13 20.52
CA ARG A 147 -18.02 -2.05 21.99
C ARG A 147 -18.30 -0.66 22.49
N ALA A 148 -17.69 0.35 21.90
CA ALA A 148 -17.94 1.75 22.26
C ALA A 148 -19.39 2.17 21.99
N ILE A 149 -19.97 1.75 20.89
CA ILE A 149 -21.38 1.96 20.55
C ILE A 149 -22.28 1.28 21.58
N ASN A 150 -22.03 0.02 21.90
CA ASN A 150 -22.84 -0.73 22.88
C ASN A 150 -22.76 -0.12 24.28
N LYS A 151 -21.59 0.38 24.68
CA LYS A 151 -21.41 1.05 25.95
C LYS A 151 -22.25 2.33 26.05
N ASN A 152 -22.25 3.14 25.02
CA ASN A 152 -23.07 4.35 24.97
C ASN A 152 -24.57 4.03 24.93
N ARG A 153 -24.95 3.03 24.13
CA ARG A 153 -26.34 2.59 24.01
C ARG A 153 -26.88 2.12 25.36
N ALA A 154 -26.10 1.37 26.12
CA ALA A 154 -26.47 0.90 27.45
C ALA A 154 -26.70 2.04 28.46
N LYS A 155 -26.08 3.18 28.25
CA LYS A 155 -26.22 4.41 29.07
C LYS A 155 -27.24 5.40 28.51
N GLY A 156 -27.93 5.07 27.41
CA GLY A 156 -28.84 5.99 26.72
C GLY A 156 -28.15 7.19 26.08
N LEU A 157 -26.85 7.10 25.81
CA LEU A 157 -26.06 8.15 25.17
C LEU A 157 -26.07 8.00 23.64
N PRO A 158 -25.84 9.09 22.88
CA PRO A 158 -25.69 9.04 21.45
C PRO A 158 -24.54 8.11 21.02
N THR A 159 -24.67 7.50 19.84
CA THR A 159 -23.74 6.51 19.31
C THR A 159 -23.01 6.98 18.05
N ASP A 160 -23.12 8.27 17.71
CA ASP A 160 -22.36 8.88 16.62
C ASP A 160 -20.86 8.99 16.96
N TYR A 161 -20.04 9.18 15.94
CA TYR A 161 -18.58 9.22 16.09
C TYR A 161 -18.11 10.20 17.19
N LEU A 162 -18.63 11.43 17.20
CA LEU A 162 -18.20 12.45 18.17
C LEU A 162 -18.59 12.13 19.62
N SER A 163 -19.60 11.29 19.81
CA SER A 163 -20.13 10.93 21.14
C SER A 163 -19.47 9.74 21.77
N LEU A 164 -18.70 8.96 20.99
CA LEU A 164 -18.05 7.74 21.51
C LEU A 164 -16.78 8.05 22.29
N SER A 165 -16.51 7.21 23.28
CA SER A 165 -15.20 7.17 23.95
C SER A 165 -14.23 6.36 23.10
N MET A 166 -13.10 6.95 22.72
CA MET A 166 -12.14 6.33 21.84
C MET A 166 -10.72 6.85 22.11
N PRO A 167 -9.67 6.15 21.64
CA PRO A 167 -8.30 6.65 21.73
C PRO A 167 -8.10 7.98 20.99
N ASN A 168 -7.14 8.77 21.40
CA ASN A 168 -6.84 10.05 20.77
C ASN A 168 -6.52 9.91 19.28
N GLU A 169 -5.78 8.89 18.88
CA GLU A 169 -5.48 8.64 17.47
C GLU A 169 -6.78 8.52 16.64
N THR A 170 -7.75 7.78 17.14
CA THR A 170 -9.05 7.61 16.48
C THR A 170 -9.88 8.89 16.54
N ARG A 171 -9.82 9.62 17.65
CA ARG A 171 -10.50 10.92 17.83
C ARG A 171 -10.08 11.96 16.79
N TRP A 172 -8.80 11.94 16.38
CA TRP A 172 -8.24 12.85 15.38
C TRP A 172 -8.40 12.34 13.93
N TYR A 173 -8.71 11.06 13.74
CA TYR A 173 -8.66 10.40 12.44
C TYR A 173 -9.66 10.96 11.42
N VAL A 174 -10.93 11.03 11.79
CA VAL A 174 -11.98 11.61 10.92
C VAL A 174 -11.78 13.12 10.75
N PRO A 175 -11.46 13.91 11.79
CA PRO A 175 -11.13 15.33 11.62
C PRO A 175 -9.96 15.59 10.66
N LYS A 176 -8.94 14.75 10.60
CA LYS A 176 -7.86 14.85 9.60
C LYS A 176 -8.39 14.73 8.18
N LEU A 177 -9.23 13.74 7.93
CA LEU A 177 -9.82 13.54 6.62
C LEU A 177 -10.74 14.72 6.25
N GLN A 178 -11.56 15.18 7.18
CA GLN A 178 -12.44 16.33 6.97
C GLN A 178 -11.65 17.61 6.65
N ALA A 179 -10.55 17.85 7.34
CA ALA A 179 -9.67 19.00 7.07
C ALA A 179 -9.13 18.96 5.64
N LEU A 180 -8.66 17.80 5.19
CA LEU A 180 -8.21 17.62 3.81
C LEU A 180 -9.34 17.81 2.79
N LYS A 181 -10.51 17.25 3.07
CA LYS A 181 -11.69 17.46 2.24
C LYS A 181 -12.02 18.95 2.10
N ASN A 182 -12.00 19.71 3.19
CA ASN A 182 -12.31 21.14 3.18
C ASN A 182 -11.30 21.92 2.32
N ILE A 183 -10.01 21.63 2.47
CA ILE A 183 -8.95 22.27 1.67
C ILE A 183 -9.10 21.94 0.19
N ILE A 184 -9.37 20.71 -0.16
CA ILE A 184 -9.50 20.25 -1.56
C ILE A 184 -10.81 20.72 -2.17
N ALA A 185 -11.88 20.82 -1.38
CA ALA A 185 -13.18 21.34 -1.86
C ALA A 185 -13.09 22.78 -2.32
N ARG A 186 -12.37 23.62 -1.59
CA ARG A 186 -12.23 25.06 -1.85
C ARG A 186 -10.81 25.55 -1.54
N PRO A 187 -9.80 25.14 -2.33
CA PRO A 187 -8.42 25.47 -2.04
C PRO A 187 -8.13 26.95 -2.00
N GLN A 188 -8.84 27.74 -2.79
CA GLN A 188 -8.69 29.21 -2.81
C GLN A 188 -9.06 29.90 -1.48
N LEU A 189 -9.95 29.30 -0.67
CA LEU A 189 -10.28 29.84 0.66
C LEU A 189 -9.13 29.68 1.66
N PHE A 190 -8.20 28.80 1.38
CA PHE A 190 -7.07 28.50 2.22
C PHE A 190 -5.73 28.97 1.63
N ASN A 191 -5.78 29.74 0.55
CA ASN A 191 -4.58 30.14 -0.22
C ASN A 191 -3.73 28.94 -0.67
N VAL A 192 -4.36 27.83 -0.98
CA VAL A 192 -3.72 26.63 -1.51
C VAL A 192 -3.91 26.57 -3.01
N SER A 193 -2.83 26.35 -3.73
CA SER A 193 -2.82 26.06 -5.15
C SER A 193 -2.59 24.57 -5.35
N LEU A 194 -3.58 23.87 -5.90
CA LEU A 194 -3.46 22.47 -6.27
C LEU A 194 -3.02 22.36 -7.73
N ASP A 195 -1.89 21.72 -7.97
CA ASP A 195 -1.45 21.43 -9.32
C ASP A 195 -2.47 20.52 -10.01
N PRO A 196 -2.86 20.83 -11.27
CA PRO A 196 -3.79 19.99 -12.02
C PRO A 196 -3.28 18.56 -12.16
N ILE A 197 -4.19 17.60 -12.00
CA ILE A 197 -3.92 16.18 -12.29
C ILE A 197 -4.81 15.80 -13.46
N PRO A 198 -4.22 15.31 -14.58
CA PRO A 198 -5.03 14.87 -15.72
C PRO A 198 -6.04 13.79 -15.33
N ASN A 199 -7.28 13.95 -15.78
CA ASN A 199 -8.33 12.96 -15.55
C ASN A 199 -8.23 11.81 -16.56
N LYS A 200 -7.16 11.05 -16.44
CA LYS A 200 -6.89 9.84 -17.26
C LYS A 200 -6.06 8.86 -16.45
N PRO A 201 -6.11 7.56 -16.77
CA PRO A 201 -5.28 6.57 -16.10
C PRO A 201 -3.81 6.94 -16.18
N TYR A 202 -3.14 6.95 -15.03
CA TYR A 202 -1.69 7.16 -14.97
C TYR A 202 -0.94 5.90 -15.36
N PHE A 203 -1.45 4.74 -14.96
CA PHE A 203 -0.78 3.45 -15.15
C PHE A 203 -1.72 2.42 -15.79
N GLN A 204 -1.11 1.39 -16.30
CA GLN A 204 -1.77 0.20 -16.79
C GLN A 204 -1.09 -1.04 -16.22
N SER A 205 -1.87 -2.04 -15.84
CA SER A 205 -1.37 -3.36 -15.44
C SER A 205 -1.21 -4.24 -16.68
N ILE A 206 -0.08 -4.91 -16.79
CA ILE A 206 0.19 -5.87 -17.87
C ILE A 206 0.66 -7.20 -17.28
N GLU A 207 0.33 -8.30 -17.94
CA GLU A 207 0.83 -9.62 -17.58
C GLU A 207 2.19 -9.88 -18.22
N VAL A 208 3.09 -10.44 -17.43
CA VAL A 208 4.41 -10.89 -17.89
C VAL A 208 4.52 -12.40 -17.62
N ALA A 209 4.63 -13.19 -18.68
CA ALA A 209 4.65 -14.64 -18.61
C ALA A 209 6.09 -15.19 -18.44
N THR A 210 6.94 -14.50 -17.70
CA THR A 210 8.33 -14.91 -17.46
C THR A 210 8.85 -14.25 -16.19
N HIS A 211 9.86 -14.88 -15.57
CA HIS A 211 10.62 -14.23 -14.52
C HIS A 211 11.40 -13.06 -15.10
N ILE A 212 11.43 -11.93 -14.41
CA ILE A 212 12.12 -10.73 -14.87
C ILE A 212 12.72 -9.96 -13.69
N ASP A 213 13.95 -9.50 -13.85
CA ASP A 213 14.56 -8.59 -12.89
C ASP A 213 13.83 -7.25 -12.85
N VAL A 214 13.67 -6.70 -11.66
CA VAL A 214 13.16 -5.34 -11.45
C VAL A 214 13.94 -4.33 -12.30
N ALA A 215 15.27 -4.40 -12.28
CA ALA A 215 16.12 -3.48 -13.03
C ALA A 215 15.95 -3.63 -14.55
N ILE A 216 15.78 -4.85 -15.04
CA ILE A 216 15.57 -5.10 -16.47
C ILE A 216 14.18 -4.62 -16.90
N ALA A 217 13.15 -4.90 -16.09
CA ALA A 217 11.80 -4.39 -16.38
C ALA A 217 11.77 -2.86 -16.46
N ALA A 218 12.40 -2.17 -15.52
CA ALA A 218 12.52 -0.71 -15.56
C ALA A 218 13.24 -0.22 -16.83
N ARG A 219 14.35 -0.85 -17.19
CA ARG A 219 15.12 -0.50 -18.40
C ARG A 219 14.30 -0.71 -19.67
N LEU A 220 13.59 -1.82 -19.80
CA LEU A 220 12.74 -2.09 -20.96
C LEU A 220 11.58 -1.09 -21.06
N ALA A 221 11.10 -0.58 -19.96
CA ALA A 221 10.10 0.48 -19.91
C ALA A 221 10.68 1.88 -20.08
N GLU A 222 12.02 2.00 -20.21
CA GLU A 222 12.73 3.28 -20.31
C GLU A 222 12.41 4.22 -19.14
N MET A 223 12.45 3.66 -17.92
CA MET A 223 12.20 4.38 -16.67
C MET A 223 13.25 4.00 -15.62
N THR A 224 13.39 4.83 -14.61
CA THR A 224 14.27 4.52 -13.48
C THR A 224 13.70 3.40 -12.63
N VAL A 225 14.57 2.69 -11.91
CA VAL A 225 14.12 1.66 -10.96
C VAL A 225 13.26 2.28 -9.86
N GLU A 226 13.60 3.49 -9.40
CA GLU A 226 12.81 4.21 -8.40
C GLU A 226 11.38 4.47 -8.87
N GLU A 227 11.19 4.95 -10.10
CA GLU A 227 9.87 5.15 -10.69
C GLU A 227 9.13 3.83 -10.89
N PHE A 228 9.82 2.78 -11.32
CA PHE A 228 9.25 1.45 -11.46
C PHE A 228 8.75 0.92 -10.12
N LEU A 229 9.54 1.02 -9.06
CA LEU A 229 9.16 0.57 -7.73
C LEU A 229 8.05 1.43 -7.10
N ALA A 230 7.92 2.70 -7.48
CA ALA A 230 6.79 3.53 -7.03
C ALA A 230 5.44 2.98 -7.52
N LEU A 231 5.41 2.34 -8.70
CA LEU A 231 4.23 1.66 -9.24
C LEU A 231 4.18 0.17 -8.90
N ASN A 232 5.31 -0.44 -8.54
CA ASN A 232 5.43 -1.85 -8.19
C ASN A 232 6.10 -2.03 -6.81
N PRO A 233 5.52 -1.46 -5.76
CA PRO A 233 6.17 -1.44 -4.45
C PRO A 233 6.07 -2.75 -3.67
N ALA A 234 5.35 -3.74 -4.20
CA ALA A 234 5.12 -5.01 -3.51
C ALA A 234 6.36 -5.92 -3.47
N TYR A 235 7.29 -5.75 -4.38
CA TYR A 235 8.41 -6.67 -4.54
C TYR A 235 9.50 -6.45 -3.50
N ASN A 236 9.86 -7.55 -2.81
CA ASN A 236 10.90 -7.56 -1.77
C ASN A 236 12.27 -7.96 -2.30
N ARG A 237 12.33 -8.54 -3.49
CA ARG A 237 13.55 -9.09 -4.09
C ARG A 237 13.82 -8.44 -5.44
N PRO A 238 15.05 -8.55 -5.95
CA PRO A 238 15.41 -7.94 -7.23
C PRO A 238 14.83 -8.65 -8.46
N VAL A 239 14.15 -9.77 -8.26
CA VAL A 239 13.51 -10.59 -9.31
C VAL A 239 12.01 -10.66 -9.08
N ILE A 240 11.25 -10.49 -10.13
CA ILE A 240 9.81 -10.71 -10.16
C ILE A 240 9.58 -12.12 -10.70
N LEU A 241 8.93 -12.95 -9.89
CA LEU A 241 8.63 -14.33 -10.28
C LEU A 241 7.32 -14.40 -11.06
N ASP A 242 7.34 -15.13 -12.17
CA ASP A 242 6.12 -15.59 -12.83
C ASP A 242 5.54 -16.79 -12.08
N LYS A 243 4.35 -16.61 -11.53
CA LYS A 243 3.57 -17.66 -10.86
C LYS A 243 2.26 -17.97 -11.60
N GLY A 244 2.28 -17.89 -12.93
CA GLY A 244 1.11 -18.15 -13.77
C GLY A 244 0.19 -16.92 -13.89
N GLY A 245 0.75 -15.80 -14.34
CA GLY A 245 0.02 -14.56 -14.57
C GLY A 245 0.44 -13.43 -13.63
N THR A 246 1.75 -13.26 -13.43
CA THR A 246 2.28 -12.12 -12.68
C THR A 246 2.07 -10.84 -13.46
N SER A 247 1.46 -9.85 -12.80
CA SER A 247 1.24 -8.53 -13.36
C SER A 247 2.28 -7.54 -12.88
N ILE A 248 2.73 -6.68 -13.78
CA ILE A 248 3.48 -5.47 -13.45
C ILE A 248 2.67 -4.25 -13.84
N VAL A 249 2.93 -3.15 -13.18
CA VAL A 249 2.27 -1.87 -13.41
C VAL A 249 3.26 -0.90 -14.04
N LEU A 250 2.88 -0.32 -15.15
CA LEU A 250 3.71 0.65 -15.88
C LEU A 250 2.92 1.93 -16.12
N PRO A 251 3.58 3.09 -16.25
CA PRO A 251 2.91 4.27 -16.79
C PRO A 251 2.25 3.91 -18.12
N ALA A 252 1.01 4.37 -18.33
CA ALA A 252 0.25 4.03 -19.53
C ALA A 252 1.02 4.34 -20.83
N GLU A 253 1.77 5.44 -20.84
CA GLU A 253 2.61 5.86 -21.97
C GLU A 253 3.86 4.99 -22.19
N LYS A 254 4.23 4.14 -21.22
CA LYS A 254 5.42 3.27 -21.29
C LYS A 254 5.11 1.84 -21.68
N VAL A 255 3.84 1.46 -21.78
CA VAL A 255 3.44 0.08 -22.08
C VAL A 255 3.93 -0.36 -23.47
N ASP A 256 3.73 0.47 -24.47
CA ASP A 256 4.10 0.10 -25.86
C ASP A 256 5.62 -0.02 -26.00
N VAL A 257 6.39 0.89 -25.43
CA VAL A 257 7.85 0.81 -25.47
C VAL A 257 8.38 -0.38 -24.70
N PHE A 258 7.76 -0.72 -23.56
CA PHE A 258 8.12 -1.92 -22.81
C PHE A 258 7.89 -3.20 -23.61
N LEU A 259 6.72 -3.34 -24.21
CA LEU A 259 6.39 -4.52 -25.01
C LEU A 259 7.29 -4.66 -26.23
N SER A 260 7.57 -3.56 -26.93
CA SER A 260 8.49 -3.53 -28.06
C SER A 260 9.91 -3.92 -27.67
N ASN A 261 10.43 -3.37 -26.58
CA ASN A 261 11.75 -3.69 -26.06
C ASN A 261 11.84 -5.13 -25.54
N LEU A 262 10.76 -5.63 -24.93
CA LEU A 262 10.71 -7.02 -24.48
C LEU A 262 10.78 -8.00 -25.66
N GLU A 263 10.06 -7.73 -26.74
CA GLU A 263 10.03 -8.57 -27.94
C GLU A 263 11.41 -8.67 -28.61
N THR A 264 12.15 -7.58 -28.63
CA THR A 264 13.49 -7.52 -29.26
C THR A 264 14.63 -7.87 -28.32
N HIS A 265 14.35 -8.08 -27.04
CA HIS A 265 15.37 -8.39 -26.04
C HIS A 265 15.90 -9.83 -26.25
N ASP A 266 17.19 -9.96 -26.50
CA ASP A 266 17.84 -11.23 -26.83
C ASP A 266 18.71 -11.79 -25.69
N LYS A 267 18.77 -11.08 -24.54
CA LYS A 267 19.54 -11.47 -23.37
C LYS A 267 18.62 -12.07 -22.28
N PRO A 268 19.18 -12.80 -21.29
CA PRO A 268 18.39 -13.27 -20.18
C PRO A 268 17.67 -12.11 -19.45
N LEU A 269 16.43 -12.35 -19.03
CA LEU A 269 15.61 -11.38 -18.28
C LEU A 269 15.88 -11.42 -16.79
N THR A 270 16.66 -12.41 -16.32
CA THR A 270 17.06 -12.54 -14.93
C THR A 270 18.57 -12.64 -14.81
N SER A 271 19.13 -12.01 -13.80
CA SER A 271 20.58 -12.03 -13.50
C SER A 271 20.87 -12.59 -12.11
N TRP A 272 19.89 -13.16 -11.48
CA TRP A 272 19.98 -13.78 -10.16
C TRP A 272 19.67 -15.26 -10.23
N GLN A 273 20.32 -16.04 -9.37
CA GLN A 273 20.09 -17.48 -9.25
C GLN A 273 19.93 -17.87 -7.79
N ALA A 274 19.23 -18.98 -7.55
CA ALA A 274 19.12 -19.57 -6.23
C ALA A 274 20.43 -20.27 -5.85
N TYR A 275 20.88 -20.07 -4.63
CA TYR A 275 22.03 -20.73 -4.05
C TYR A 275 21.70 -21.28 -2.67
N THR A 276 21.93 -22.57 -2.46
CA THR A 276 21.73 -23.21 -1.15
C THR A 276 23.02 -23.23 -0.38
N ILE A 277 23.02 -22.67 0.82
CA ILE A 277 24.18 -22.63 1.69
C ILE A 277 24.58 -24.05 2.10
N LYS A 278 25.85 -24.37 1.92
CA LYS A 278 26.46 -25.64 2.30
C LYS A 278 27.03 -25.59 3.71
N LYS A 279 27.18 -26.75 4.32
CA LYS A 279 27.85 -26.89 5.61
C LYS A 279 29.26 -26.28 5.57
N GLY A 280 29.58 -25.43 6.55
CA GLY A 280 30.89 -24.77 6.66
C GLY A 280 30.98 -23.44 5.87
N GLU A 281 29.99 -23.07 5.11
CA GLU A 281 29.91 -21.74 4.44
C GLU A 281 29.37 -20.67 5.37
N SER A 282 29.91 -19.44 5.25
CA SER A 282 29.42 -18.25 5.89
C SER A 282 28.82 -17.30 4.83
N LEU A 283 28.03 -16.32 5.26
CA LEU A 283 27.56 -15.26 4.34
C LEU A 283 28.74 -14.51 3.71
N ASP A 284 29.81 -14.28 4.48
CA ASP A 284 31.03 -13.62 3.97
C ASP A 284 31.67 -14.42 2.84
N SER A 285 31.79 -15.75 3.02
CA SER A 285 32.38 -16.62 1.99
C SER A 285 31.51 -16.71 0.74
N VAL A 286 30.18 -16.78 0.90
CA VAL A 286 29.23 -16.81 -0.22
C VAL A 286 29.23 -15.48 -0.97
N ALA A 287 29.25 -14.36 -0.27
CA ALA A 287 29.32 -13.02 -0.88
C ALA A 287 30.59 -12.86 -1.72
N LYS A 288 31.77 -13.22 -1.13
CA LYS A 288 33.03 -13.12 -1.82
C LYS A 288 33.09 -14.00 -3.07
N LYS A 289 32.56 -15.22 -2.98
CA LYS A 289 32.50 -16.17 -4.11
C LYS A 289 31.70 -15.62 -5.29
N HIS A 290 30.70 -14.77 -5.04
CA HIS A 290 29.79 -14.21 -6.04
C HIS A 290 30.02 -12.74 -6.33
N GLY A 291 31.14 -12.17 -5.85
CA GLY A 291 31.51 -10.78 -6.17
C GLY A 291 30.66 -9.72 -5.48
N LEU A 292 30.05 -10.05 -4.35
CA LEU A 292 29.25 -9.12 -3.54
C LEU A 292 29.94 -8.81 -2.22
N THR A 293 29.60 -7.66 -1.64
CA THR A 293 29.85 -7.44 -0.21
C THR A 293 28.84 -8.22 0.62
N THR A 294 29.19 -8.57 1.84
CA THR A 294 28.26 -9.24 2.76
C THR A 294 27.04 -8.39 3.05
N ALA A 295 27.24 -7.09 3.19
CA ALA A 295 26.11 -6.13 3.37
C ALA A 295 25.14 -6.17 2.19
N ARG A 296 25.66 -6.23 0.96
CA ARG A 296 24.82 -6.31 -0.24
C ARG A 296 24.07 -7.63 -0.35
N LEU A 297 24.77 -8.75 -0.04
CA LEU A 297 24.13 -10.07 -0.02
C LEU A 297 22.99 -10.12 1.00
N ARG A 298 23.18 -9.54 2.19
CA ARG A 298 22.13 -9.43 3.20
C ARG A 298 20.96 -8.59 2.70
N GLN A 299 21.22 -7.43 2.12
CA GLN A 299 20.19 -6.50 1.62
C GLN A 299 19.33 -7.16 0.53
N VAL A 300 19.95 -7.78 -0.46
CA VAL A 300 19.25 -8.47 -1.56
C VAL A 300 18.33 -9.56 -1.02
N ASN A 301 18.75 -10.25 0.02
CA ASN A 301 18.03 -11.38 0.59
C ASN A 301 17.17 -11.04 1.82
N GLY A 302 17.10 -9.77 2.20
CA GLY A 302 16.32 -9.35 3.37
C GLY A 302 16.80 -9.97 4.67
N ILE A 303 18.11 -10.15 4.82
CA ILE A 303 18.74 -10.74 6.00
C ILE A 303 19.26 -9.62 6.89
N SER A 304 18.66 -9.44 8.08
CA SER A 304 19.18 -8.48 9.06
C SER A 304 20.50 -8.97 9.66
N ALA A 305 21.28 -8.02 10.22
CA ALA A 305 22.55 -8.34 10.88
C ALA A 305 22.42 -9.33 12.06
N LYS A 306 21.22 -9.46 12.62
CA LYS A 306 20.92 -10.33 13.76
C LYS A 306 20.42 -11.71 13.37
N MET A 307 20.07 -11.92 12.10
CA MET A 307 19.62 -13.24 11.62
C MET A 307 20.80 -14.19 11.44
N ARG A 308 20.67 -15.40 11.97
CA ARG A 308 21.61 -16.49 11.71
C ARG A 308 21.18 -17.24 10.46
N ILE A 309 22.13 -17.46 9.57
CA ILE A 309 21.94 -18.27 8.38
C ILE A 309 22.57 -19.64 8.63
N VAL A 310 21.79 -20.67 8.39
CA VAL A 310 22.19 -22.07 8.59
C VAL A 310 22.34 -22.82 7.27
N PRO A 311 23.14 -23.91 7.20
CA PRO A 311 23.19 -24.76 6.02
C PRO A 311 21.78 -25.21 5.59
N GLY A 312 21.56 -25.29 4.28
CA GLY A 312 20.26 -25.60 3.69
C GLY A 312 19.39 -24.37 3.39
N HIS A 313 19.75 -23.19 3.88
CA HIS A 313 19.06 -21.94 3.55
C HIS A 313 19.34 -21.53 2.10
N THR A 314 18.30 -21.13 1.37
CA THR A 314 18.42 -20.69 -0.02
C THR A 314 18.47 -19.15 -0.11
N LEU A 315 19.42 -18.65 -0.86
CA LEU A 315 19.66 -17.23 -1.12
C LEU A 315 19.59 -16.95 -2.62
N LEU A 316 19.36 -15.68 -2.95
CA LEU A 316 19.64 -15.15 -4.28
C LEU A 316 21.09 -14.67 -4.34
N VAL A 317 21.79 -15.09 -5.37
CA VAL A 317 23.14 -14.64 -5.72
C VAL A 317 23.19 -14.28 -7.20
N PRO A 318 24.15 -13.45 -7.66
CA PRO A 318 24.29 -13.16 -9.08
C PRO A 318 24.49 -14.43 -9.90
N ALA A 319 23.81 -14.52 -11.03
CA ALA A 319 24.04 -15.57 -12.01
C ALA A 319 25.41 -15.37 -12.69
N LYS A 320 26.01 -16.44 -13.16
CA LYS A 320 27.28 -16.38 -13.91
C LYS A 320 27.10 -15.50 -15.16
N GLY A 321 28.02 -14.54 -15.35
CA GLY A 321 27.98 -13.60 -16.48
C GLY A 321 27.00 -12.43 -16.32
N GLY A 322 26.41 -12.26 -15.14
CA GLY A 322 25.48 -11.18 -14.86
C GLY A 322 26.17 -9.84 -14.61
N ALA A 323 26.16 -8.97 -15.60
CA ALA A 323 26.54 -7.56 -15.44
C ALA A 323 25.52 -6.76 -14.58
N ALA A 324 24.49 -7.42 -14.09
CA ALA A 324 23.35 -6.78 -13.44
C ALA A 324 23.57 -6.47 -11.95
N ALA A 325 24.57 -7.02 -11.30
CA ALA A 325 24.88 -6.72 -9.90
C ALA A 325 25.18 -5.22 -9.69
N ASP A 326 25.83 -4.58 -10.65
CA ASP A 326 26.21 -3.15 -10.58
C ASP A 326 24.99 -2.22 -10.76
N ASN A 327 24.00 -2.61 -11.56
CA ASN A 327 22.82 -1.80 -11.84
C ASN A 327 21.82 -1.78 -10.67
N LEU A 328 21.92 -2.74 -9.75
CA LEU A 328 21.03 -2.84 -8.59
C LEU A 328 21.62 -2.21 -7.32
N LEU A 329 22.88 -1.73 -7.38
CA LEU A 329 23.55 -1.09 -6.25
C LEU A 329 22.86 0.17 -5.73
N SER A 330 22.00 0.78 -6.54
CA SER A 330 21.25 1.99 -6.19
C SER A 330 19.83 1.74 -5.67
N VAL A 331 19.36 0.48 -5.64
CA VAL A 331 17.98 0.17 -5.27
C VAL A 331 17.91 -0.22 -3.81
N ASN A 332 17.24 0.59 -3.01
CA ASN A 332 16.85 0.23 -1.65
C ASN A 332 15.61 -0.66 -1.69
N LEU A 333 15.83 -1.96 -1.72
CA LEU A 333 14.75 -2.92 -1.56
C LEU A 333 14.35 -3.01 -0.07
N PRO A 334 13.06 -3.22 0.23
CA PRO A 334 12.63 -3.39 1.60
C PRO A 334 13.35 -4.56 2.26
N VAL A 335 13.92 -4.33 3.43
CA VAL A 335 14.48 -5.39 4.26
C VAL A 335 13.35 -5.96 5.10
N ALA A 336 13.17 -7.28 5.08
CA ALA A 336 12.24 -7.94 5.98
C ALA A 336 12.65 -7.65 7.43
N THR A 337 11.80 -6.94 8.17
CA THR A 337 12.00 -6.75 9.59
C THR A 337 11.73 -8.06 10.32
N PRO A 338 12.61 -8.49 11.24
CA PRO A 338 12.35 -9.71 12.00
C PRO A 338 11.08 -9.54 12.83
N THR A 339 10.16 -10.47 12.70
CA THR A 339 8.88 -10.52 13.40
C THR A 339 9.01 -10.87 14.89
N THR A 340 10.13 -10.60 15.53
CA THR A 340 10.34 -10.95 16.93
C THR A 340 10.74 -9.77 17.78
N ARG A 341 9.75 -8.98 18.16
CA ARG A 341 9.63 -8.40 19.50
C ARG A 341 8.16 -7.98 19.67
N LYS A 342 7.49 -8.62 20.61
CA LYS A 342 6.28 -8.06 21.22
C LYS A 342 6.60 -6.65 21.66
N ALA A 343 6.02 -5.65 20.98
CA ALA A 343 5.97 -4.33 21.54
C ALA A 343 5.23 -4.42 22.87
N PRO A 344 5.68 -3.75 23.93
CA PRO A 344 4.93 -3.69 25.19
C PRO A 344 3.55 -3.13 24.87
N GLY A 345 2.53 -3.88 25.27
CA GLY A 345 1.17 -3.70 24.83
C GLY A 345 0.64 -2.27 25.01
N LYS A 346 0.05 -1.78 23.95
CA LYS A 346 -1.15 -0.93 23.95
C LYS A 346 -2.00 -1.40 22.77
N SER A 347 -2.75 -2.33 23.01
CA SER A 347 -4.17 -2.62 23.06
C SER A 347 -5.04 -1.83 22.10
N GLY A 348 -5.08 -1.91 20.90
CA GLY A 348 -6.12 -1.39 20.00
C GLY A 348 -6.21 -2.24 18.74
N LYS A 349 -5.08 -2.66 18.25
CA LYS A 349 -5.00 -3.38 16.97
C LYS A 349 -5.08 -4.91 17.09
N LYS A 350 -5.04 -5.50 18.31
CA LYS A 350 -5.22 -6.95 18.49
C LYS A 350 -6.66 -7.44 18.33
N ALA A 351 -7.64 -6.55 18.47
CA ALA A 351 -9.05 -6.92 18.37
C ALA A 351 -9.55 -7.05 16.92
N ALA A 352 -8.92 -6.35 15.97
CA ALA A 352 -9.30 -6.39 14.56
C ALA A 352 -9.08 -7.77 13.91
N GLY A 353 -8.05 -8.50 14.34
CA GLY A 353 -7.73 -9.82 13.77
C GLY A 353 -8.73 -10.94 14.06
N LYS A 354 -9.44 -10.87 15.17
CA LYS A 354 -10.42 -11.93 15.54
C LYS A 354 -11.81 -11.67 14.96
N GLY A 355 -12.20 -10.42 14.77
CA GLY A 355 -13.48 -10.07 14.16
C GLY A 355 -13.50 -10.26 12.65
N ALA A 356 -12.42 -9.94 12.01
CA ALA A 356 -12.24 -10.11 10.56
C ALA A 356 -12.34 -11.59 10.12
N LYS A 357 -11.90 -12.55 10.97
CA LYS A 357 -12.06 -13.98 10.69
C LYS A 357 -13.53 -14.44 10.61
N LYS A 358 -14.44 -13.80 11.32
CA LYS A 358 -15.88 -14.13 11.28
C LYS A 358 -16.59 -13.56 10.06
N LEU A 359 -16.10 -12.44 9.52
CA LEU A 359 -16.67 -11.80 8.32
C LEU A 359 -16.19 -12.47 7.02
N ALA A 360 -14.96 -12.99 7.00
CA ALA A 360 -14.41 -13.69 5.84
C ALA A 360 -15.07 -15.04 5.54
N THR A 361 -15.80 -15.61 6.51
CA THR A 361 -16.52 -16.89 6.31
C THR A 361 -17.88 -16.75 5.62
N LYS A 362 -18.38 -15.53 5.42
CA LYS A 362 -19.50 -15.31 4.49
C LYS A 362 -18.96 -15.18 3.07
N LYS A 363 -18.85 -16.32 2.39
CA LYS A 363 -18.57 -16.37 0.96
C LYS A 363 -19.61 -15.55 0.22
N HIS A 364 -19.22 -14.40 -0.33
CA HIS A 364 -19.96 -13.83 -1.43
C HIS A 364 -19.77 -14.76 -2.64
N ALA A 365 -20.86 -15.30 -3.11
CA ALA A 365 -20.85 -15.99 -4.39
C ALA A 365 -20.34 -15.04 -5.48
N PRO A 366 -19.51 -15.50 -6.41
CA PRO A 366 -19.06 -14.66 -7.50
C PRO A 366 -20.27 -14.11 -8.25
N ALA A 367 -20.28 -12.81 -8.48
CA ALA A 367 -21.30 -12.18 -9.31
C ALA A 367 -21.33 -12.90 -10.66
N LYS A 368 -22.47 -13.47 -11.02
CA LYS A 368 -22.69 -14.08 -12.33
C LYS A 368 -22.49 -13.00 -13.39
N THR A 369 -21.52 -13.19 -14.24
CA THR A 369 -21.33 -12.40 -15.44
C THR A 369 -22.59 -12.58 -16.30
N VAL A 370 -23.43 -11.56 -16.40
CA VAL A 370 -24.53 -11.55 -17.37
C VAL A 370 -23.95 -11.11 -18.69
N THR A 371 -23.69 -12.07 -19.55
CA THR A 371 -23.43 -11.83 -20.96
C THR A 371 -24.75 -11.40 -21.60
N LYS A 372 -24.88 -10.15 -22.00
CA LYS A 372 -25.94 -9.74 -22.90
C LYS A 372 -25.54 -10.09 -24.32
N GLN A 373 -26.39 -10.87 -24.95
CA GLN A 373 -26.46 -11.03 -26.41
C GLN A 373 -26.81 -9.71 -27.07
#